data_da6538577dcfa61d8b04d62f20dcf9f4
#
_entry.id   da6538577dcfa61d8b04d62f20dcf9f4
#
_cell.length_a   1.000
_cell.length_b   1.000
_cell.length_c   1.000
_cell.angle_alpha   90.00
_cell.angle_beta   90.00
_cell.angle_gamma   90.00
#
_symmetry.space_group_name_H-M   'P 1'
#
loop_
_entity.id
_entity.type
_entity.pdbx_description
1 polymer ?
#
loop_
_entity_poly.entity_id
_entity_poly.type
_entity_poly.pdbx_seq_one_letter_code
_entity_poly.pdbx_strand_id
1 'polypeptide(L)'
;MSKVLRRLTDAFSLKTRSGYAVPQRALVYEMPSVPLTDVIRLYERDPTCKASVDLLAASAVGAGFYTTVDENYEKAGEAKRIVDRFNENVNLDALLCDMARGLIACGNDFWLKLTPEKLAELHRLPVDAVERIQQNFIEEKTLKLPYKVESYKLRQAYGGENLTAEAVLHWRINCLDCSGYGTGVLQVLLHALAFQSDKRPAFAWMKAKIERIMPRIFEKYAGPDVLALLERADEGTIQKFEQAIKNRSEEGAWLFYSGKGDIRPVTLDPRARFEYYVDHLINQFYLGCETPLPRLFSTPGFTEASAKAALELQNMLIKPIQRYIKRQVEREIFDVVLAQEGLNAMKAQARLHWGFPKTQEASMTDMLRAAELGFIRAEEFRKNAVKLGWELWEKTQSETAVEGAKQ
;
A
#
# COMPACT_ATOMS: atom_id res chain seq x y z
N MET A 1 -22.51 -17.91 43.96
CA MET A 1 -22.30 -17.62 42.53
C MET A 1 -23.48 -16.83 41.97
N SER A 2 -23.27 -15.58 41.57
CA SER A 2 -24.34 -14.64 41.23
C SER A 2 -25.04 -15.05 39.92
N LYS A 3 -26.36 -14.78 39.84
CA LYS A 3 -27.17 -14.99 38.62
C LYS A 3 -26.60 -14.34 37.34
N VAL A 4 -25.72 -13.38 37.51
CA VAL A 4 -25.01 -12.69 36.42
C VAL A 4 -23.92 -13.56 35.81
N LEU A 5 -23.15 -14.29 36.60
CA LEU A 5 -22.13 -15.23 36.11
C LEU A 5 -22.73 -16.41 35.33
N ARG A 6 -23.90 -16.90 35.77
CA ARG A 6 -24.62 -17.95 35.02
C ARG A 6 -25.14 -17.47 33.65
N ARG A 7 -25.59 -16.21 33.55
CA ARG A 7 -25.99 -15.62 32.26
C ARG A 7 -24.82 -15.39 31.32
N LEU A 8 -23.64 -15.07 31.84
CA LEU A 8 -22.44 -14.94 31.03
C LEU A 8 -21.91 -16.31 30.56
N THR A 9 -21.95 -17.34 31.41
CA THR A 9 -21.54 -18.69 31.00
C THR A 9 -22.54 -19.30 30.00
N ASP A 10 -23.82 -19.01 30.09
CA ASP A 10 -24.83 -19.45 29.12
C ASP A 10 -24.72 -18.70 27.79
N ALA A 11 -24.24 -17.44 27.78
CA ALA A 11 -23.96 -16.68 26.56
C ALA A 11 -22.68 -17.15 25.87
N PHE A 12 -21.70 -17.68 26.60
CA PHE A 12 -20.45 -18.20 26.04
C PHE A 12 -20.46 -19.74 25.85
N SER A 13 -21.45 -20.46 26.34
CA SER A 13 -21.64 -21.86 25.95
C SER A 13 -22.28 -21.92 24.55
N LEU A 14 -21.48 -21.72 23.54
CA LEU A 14 -21.76 -22.20 22.18
C LEU A 14 -21.90 -23.74 22.26
N LYS A 15 -23.08 -24.22 22.66
CA LYS A 15 -23.46 -25.57 22.31
C LYS A 15 -23.38 -25.64 20.80
N THR A 16 -22.43 -26.39 20.30
CA THR A 16 -22.39 -26.87 18.92
C THR A 16 -23.70 -27.60 18.64
N ARG A 17 -24.75 -26.87 18.32
CA ARG A 17 -25.92 -27.41 17.68
C ARG A 17 -25.53 -27.66 16.23
N SER A 18 -25.18 -28.91 15.93
CA SER A 18 -25.23 -29.44 14.58
C SER A 18 -26.62 -29.14 14.02
N GLY A 19 -26.73 -28.29 13.04
CA GLY A 19 -27.99 -28.05 12.36
C GLY A 19 -28.50 -26.61 12.30
N TYR A 20 -27.62 -25.60 12.30
CA TYR A 20 -28.04 -24.29 11.80
C TYR A 20 -28.12 -24.38 10.27
N ALA A 21 -29.31 -24.64 9.76
CA ALA A 21 -29.64 -24.33 8.40
C ALA A 21 -29.47 -22.81 8.25
N VAL A 22 -28.41 -22.35 7.60
CA VAL A 22 -28.27 -20.94 7.22
C VAL A 22 -29.47 -20.61 6.35
N PRO A 23 -30.33 -19.66 6.73
CA PRO A 23 -31.47 -19.32 5.89
C PRO A 23 -30.95 -18.83 4.55
N GLN A 24 -31.27 -19.54 3.49
CA GLN A 24 -30.86 -19.27 2.10
C GLN A 24 -31.32 -17.90 1.54
N ARG A 25 -31.90 -17.02 2.36
CA ARG A 25 -32.66 -15.85 1.89
C ARG A 25 -32.10 -14.46 2.21
N ALA A 26 -31.00 -14.33 2.89
CA ALA A 26 -30.43 -13.02 3.16
C ALA A 26 -29.09 -12.83 2.41
N LEU A 27 -29.17 -12.78 1.10
CA LEU A 27 -28.05 -12.43 0.25
C LEU A 27 -28.03 -10.91 0.11
N VAL A 28 -26.99 -10.26 0.56
CA VAL A 28 -26.77 -8.83 0.34
C VAL A 28 -25.60 -8.66 -0.60
N TYR A 29 -25.84 -7.90 -1.66
CA TYR A 29 -24.79 -7.52 -2.60
C TYR A 29 -24.19 -6.21 -2.13
N GLU A 30 -22.94 -6.24 -1.77
CA GLU A 30 -22.22 -5.05 -1.38
C GLU A 30 -21.39 -4.51 -2.53
N MET A 31 -21.44 -3.20 -2.67
CA MET A 31 -20.63 -2.44 -3.61
C MET A 31 -19.66 -1.56 -2.83
N PRO A 32 -18.47 -1.26 -3.39
CA PRO A 32 -17.57 -0.33 -2.73
C PRO A 32 -18.23 1.05 -2.62
N SER A 33 -18.01 1.73 -1.51
CA SER A 33 -18.57 3.07 -1.22
C SER A 33 -18.09 4.14 -2.21
N VAL A 34 -16.90 3.94 -2.78
CA VAL A 34 -16.32 4.74 -3.88
C VAL A 34 -15.99 3.78 -5.02
N PRO A 35 -16.30 4.13 -6.28
CA PRO A 35 -15.91 3.31 -7.41
C PRO A 35 -14.41 3.07 -7.46
N LEU A 36 -13.99 1.80 -7.46
CA LEU A 36 -12.57 1.45 -7.47
C LEU A 36 -11.84 1.94 -8.72
N THR A 37 -12.56 2.09 -9.84
CA THR A 37 -12.04 2.74 -11.06
C THR A 37 -11.58 4.18 -10.83
N ASP A 38 -12.27 4.93 -9.97
CA ASP A 38 -11.90 6.32 -9.69
C ASP A 38 -10.68 6.38 -8.77
N VAL A 39 -10.55 5.40 -7.86
CA VAL A 39 -9.35 5.24 -7.02
C VAL A 39 -8.12 4.92 -7.88
N ILE A 40 -8.25 3.99 -8.83
CA ILE A 40 -7.19 3.66 -9.78
C ILE A 40 -6.79 4.88 -10.60
N ARG A 41 -7.75 5.63 -11.15
CA ARG A 41 -7.48 6.87 -11.89
C ARG A 41 -6.76 7.92 -11.05
N LEU A 42 -7.10 8.04 -9.77
CA LEU A 42 -6.41 8.95 -8.86
C LEU A 42 -4.95 8.52 -8.66
N TYR A 43 -4.72 7.23 -8.43
CA TYR A 43 -3.36 6.67 -8.32
C TYR A 43 -2.52 6.92 -9.59
N GLU A 44 -3.09 6.72 -10.77
CA GLU A 44 -2.37 6.86 -12.04
C GLU A 44 -2.07 8.32 -12.42
N ARG A 45 -2.92 9.27 -12.01
CA ARG A 45 -2.84 10.66 -12.49
C ARG A 45 -2.30 11.64 -11.47
N ASP A 46 -2.41 11.35 -10.18
CA ASP A 46 -1.89 12.23 -9.14
C ASP A 46 -0.53 11.74 -8.64
N PRO A 47 0.55 12.50 -8.91
CA PRO A 47 1.90 12.07 -8.53
C PRO A 47 2.08 11.94 -7.02
N THR A 48 1.35 12.71 -6.22
CA THR A 48 1.41 12.63 -4.75
C THR A 48 0.77 11.35 -4.24
N CYS A 49 -0.41 11.01 -4.78
CA CYS A 49 -1.09 9.75 -4.48
C CYS A 49 -0.24 8.54 -4.86
N LYS A 50 0.31 8.56 -6.07
CA LYS A 50 1.19 7.51 -6.56
C LYS A 50 2.39 7.31 -5.65
N ALA A 51 3.13 8.38 -5.36
CA ALA A 51 4.32 8.33 -4.52
C ALA A 51 4.00 7.82 -3.10
N SER A 52 2.88 8.24 -2.52
CA SER A 52 2.45 7.81 -1.19
C SER A 52 2.14 6.32 -1.14
N VAL A 53 1.36 5.82 -2.10
CA VAL A 53 1.01 4.39 -2.19
C VAL A 53 2.24 3.54 -2.45
N ASP A 54 3.09 3.95 -3.41
CA ASP A 54 4.30 3.21 -3.75
C ASP A 54 5.27 3.13 -2.56
N LEU A 55 5.41 4.21 -1.79
CA LEU A 55 6.25 4.25 -0.60
C LEU A 55 5.74 3.31 0.50
N LEU A 56 4.43 3.34 0.79
CA LEU A 56 3.82 2.45 1.77
C LEU A 56 3.92 0.98 1.33
N ALA A 57 3.66 0.69 0.06
CA ALA A 57 3.77 -0.66 -0.49
C ALA A 57 5.22 -1.17 -0.43
N ALA A 58 6.19 -0.35 -0.85
CA ALA A 58 7.61 -0.70 -0.75
C ALA A 58 8.04 -0.92 0.70
N SER A 59 7.54 -0.13 1.65
CA SER A 59 7.81 -0.32 3.07
C SER A 59 7.21 -1.62 3.62
N ALA A 60 6.07 -2.05 3.07
CA ALA A 60 5.39 -3.27 3.51
C ALA A 60 6.05 -4.55 2.97
N VAL A 61 6.37 -4.59 1.68
CA VAL A 61 6.80 -5.82 0.99
C VAL A 61 8.10 -5.68 0.20
N GLY A 62 8.60 -4.45 0.00
CA GLY A 62 9.74 -4.17 -0.88
C GLY A 62 11.07 -4.78 -0.45
N ALA A 63 11.19 -5.21 0.80
CA ALA A 63 12.37 -5.94 1.26
C ALA A 63 12.42 -7.39 0.77
N GLY A 64 11.38 -7.86 0.06
CA GLY A 64 11.24 -9.26 -0.32
C GLY A 64 10.96 -10.16 0.89
N PHE A 65 11.01 -11.47 0.68
CA PHE A 65 10.80 -12.43 1.76
C PHE A 65 11.62 -13.70 1.55
N TYR A 66 11.79 -14.46 2.61
CA TYR A 66 12.30 -15.83 2.56
C TYR A 66 11.38 -16.76 3.34
N THR A 67 11.45 -18.05 3.06
CA THR A 67 10.63 -19.08 3.67
C THR A 67 11.44 -19.96 4.61
N THR A 68 10.81 -20.38 5.71
CA THR A 68 11.34 -21.40 6.60
C THR A 68 10.29 -22.48 6.83
N VAL A 69 10.75 -23.68 7.20
CA VAL A 69 9.92 -24.82 7.55
C VAL A 69 10.44 -25.36 8.88
N ASP A 70 9.58 -26.01 9.66
CA ASP A 70 10.00 -26.63 10.93
C ASP A 70 11.05 -27.72 10.66
N GLU A 71 12.24 -27.53 11.19
CA GLU A 71 13.37 -28.46 11.02
C GLU A 71 13.11 -29.84 11.64
N ASN A 72 12.23 -29.91 12.64
CA ASN A 72 11.84 -31.18 13.26
C ASN A 72 10.88 -32.03 12.41
N TYR A 73 10.37 -31.47 11.33
CA TYR A 73 9.51 -32.20 10.41
C TYR A 73 10.34 -33.15 9.55
N GLU A 74 10.01 -34.42 9.56
CA GLU A 74 10.74 -35.49 8.85
C GLU A 74 10.98 -35.19 7.37
N LYS A 75 10.03 -34.49 6.71
CA LYS A 75 10.09 -34.06 5.31
C LYS A 75 10.34 -32.55 5.13
N ALA A 76 11.04 -31.91 6.08
CA ALA A 76 11.28 -30.47 6.05
C ALA A 76 11.94 -30.00 4.74
N GLY A 77 12.98 -30.71 4.28
CA GLY A 77 13.70 -30.35 3.05
C GLY A 77 12.83 -30.49 1.78
N GLU A 78 11.89 -31.43 1.76
CA GLU A 78 10.94 -31.60 0.66
C GLU A 78 9.90 -30.47 0.68
N ALA A 79 9.32 -30.19 1.86
CA ALA A 79 8.35 -29.13 2.05
C ALA A 79 8.92 -27.76 1.65
N LYS A 80 10.15 -27.46 2.07
CA LYS A 80 10.81 -26.21 1.70
C LYS A 80 10.99 -26.09 0.18
N ARG A 81 11.50 -27.12 -0.47
CA ARG A 81 11.68 -27.13 -1.94
C ARG A 81 10.39 -26.94 -2.71
N ILE A 82 9.27 -27.50 -2.22
CA ILE A 82 7.96 -27.34 -2.85
C ILE A 82 7.50 -25.90 -2.75
N VAL A 83 7.58 -25.28 -1.55
CA VAL A 83 7.17 -23.88 -1.34
C VAL A 83 8.05 -22.94 -2.14
N ASP A 84 9.38 -23.13 -2.12
CA ASP A 84 10.32 -22.26 -2.85
C ASP A 84 10.07 -22.34 -4.36
N ARG A 85 9.90 -23.56 -4.91
CA ARG A 85 9.57 -23.77 -6.33
C ARG A 85 8.25 -23.13 -6.72
N PHE A 86 7.23 -23.22 -5.86
CA PHE A 86 5.96 -22.54 -6.10
C PHE A 86 6.14 -21.02 -6.16
N ASN A 87 6.85 -20.45 -5.19
CA ASN A 87 7.12 -19.00 -5.12
C ASN A 87 7.85 -18.51 -6.39
N GLU A 88 8.85 -19.26 -6.85
CA GLU A 88 9.58 -18.95 -8.09
C GLU A 88 8.66 -19.03 -9.33
N ASN A 89 7.88 -20.10 -9.44
CA ASN A 89 7.00 -20.34 -10.61
C ASN A 89 5.95 -19.23 -10.77
N VAL A 90 5.33 -18.78 -9.68
CA VAL A 90 4.30 -17.73 -9.73
C VAL A 90 4.86 -16.32 -9.60
N ASN A 91 6.18 -16.17 -9.38
CA ASN A 91 6.84 -14.89 -9.06
C ASN A 91 6.10 -14.16 -7.92
N LEU A 92 6.00 -14.85 -6.77
CA LEU A 92 5.19 -14.38 -5.65
C LEU A 92 5.64 -13.02 -5.13
N ASP A 93 6.93 -12.68 -5.20
CA ASP A 93 7.45 -11.35 -4.82
C ASP A 93 6.81 -10.24 -5.64
N ALA A 94 6.77 -10.38 -6.97
CA ALA A 94 6.15 -9.39 -7.84
C ALA A 94 4.64 -9.28 -7.60
N LEU A 95 3.97 -10.43 -7.44
CA LEU A 95 2.52 -10.44 -7.13
C LEU A 95 2.22 -9.74 -5.81
N LEU A 96 3.04 -9.95 -4.78
CA LEU A 96 2.88 -9.29 -3.47
C LEU A 96 3.13 -7.78 -3.55
N CYS A 97 4.10 -7.34 -4.36
CA CYS A 97 4.35 -5.91 -4.59
C CYS A 97 3.16 -5.23 -5.25
N ASP A 98 2.60 -5.83 -6.28
CA ASP A 98 1.45 -5.27 -6.98
C ASP A 98 0.18 -5.34 -6.13
N MET A 99 -0.01 -6.43 -5.40
CA MET A 99 -1.10 -6.58 -4.43
C MET A 99 -1.02 -5.52 -3.35
N ALA A 100 0.16 -5.26 -2.79
CA ALA A 100 0.32 -4.26 -1.74
C ALA A 100 -0.09 -2.86 -2.20
N ARG A 101 0.22 -2.48 -3.45
CA ARG A 101 -0.25 -1.21 -4.05
C ARG A 101 -1.78 -1.17 -4.12
N GLY A 102 -2.41 -2.22 -4.67
CA GLY A 102 -3.87 -2.34 -4.74
C GLY A 102 -4.53 -2.30 -3.37
N LEU A 103 -3.98 -3.07 -2.43
CA LEU A 103 -4.47 -3.17 -1.06
C LEU A 103 -4.41 -1.83 -0.33
N ILE A 104 -3.29 -1.10 -0.44
CA ILE A 104 -3.13 0.21 0.21
C ILE A 104 -4.00 1.27 -0.47
N ALA A 105 -3.99 1.34 -1.79
CA ALA A 105 -4.76 2.34 -2.54
C ALA A 105 -6.27 2.15 -2.39
N CYS A 106 -6.74 0.91 -2.59
CA CYS A 106 -8.16 0.55 -2.72
C CYS A 106 -8.72 -0.20 -1.51
N GLY A 107 -7.89 -0.58 -0.54
CA GLY A 107 -8.30 -1.42 0.59
C GLY A 107 -8.60 -2.87 0.22
N ASN A 108 -8.50 -3.21 -1.06
CA ASN A 108 -8.87 -4.51 -1.60
C ASN A 108 -7.88 -4.93 -2.70
N ASP A 109 -7.68 -6.24 -2.82
CA ASP A 109 -7.05 -6.85 -3.98
C ASP A 109 -7.62 -8.28 -4.15
N PHE A 110 -7.68 -8.78 -5.38
CA PHE A 110 -8.33 -10.05 -5.68
C PHE A 110 -7.41 -10.90 -6.55
N TRP A 111 -7.22 -12.15 -6.13
CA TRP A 111 -6.47 -13.13 -6.90
C TRP A 111 -7.34 -14.32 -7.24
N LEU A 112 -7.33 -14.73 -8.48
CA LEU A 112 -8.03 -15.90 -8.96
C LEU A 112 -7.14 -17.13 -8.77
N LYS A 113 -7.70 -18.17 -8.16
CA LYS A 113 -7.16 -19.52 -8.14
C LYS A 113 -7.74 -20.23 -9.35
N LEU A 114 -6.95 -20.59 -10.36
CA LEU A 114 -7.46 -21.22 -11.58
C LEU A 114 -8.14 -22.55 -11.34
N THR A 115 -7.66 -23.29 -10.36
CA THR A 115 -8.31 -24.53 -9.88
C THR A 115 -8.42 -24.45 -8.36
N PRO A 116 -9.64 -24.43 -7.80
CA PRO A 116 -9.82 -24.41 -6.34
C PRO A 116 -9.12 -25.57 -5.63
N GLU A 117 -9.00 -26.71 -6.32
CA GLU A 117 -8.38 -27.93 -5.81
C GLU A 117 -6.86 -27.97 -5.99
N LYS A 118 -6.31 -27.24 -6.97
CA LYS A 118 -4.88 -27.13 -7.24
C LYS A 118 -4.48 -25.67 -7.40
N LEU A 119 -3.73 -25.16 -6.44
CA LEU A 119 -3.08 -23.86 -6.51
C LEU A 119 -1.88 -23.90 -7.49
N ALA A 120 -2.12 -24.36 -8.72
CA ALA A 120 -1.06 -24.44 -9.71
C ALA A 120 -0.64 -23.05 -10.19
N GLU A 121 -1.59 -22.12 -10.26
CA GLU A 121 -1.39 -20.78 -10.77
C GLU A 121 -2.25 -19.77 -9.98
N LEU A 122 -1.68 -18.60 -9.71
CA LEU A 122 -2.36 -17.47 -9.11
C LEU A 122 -2.37 -16.32 -10.12
N HIS A 123 -3.55 -15.82 -10.44
CA HIS A 123 -3.70 -14.67 -11.32
C HIS A 123 -4.31 -13.50 -10.56
N ARG A 124 -3.61 -12.39 -10.54
CA ARG A 124 -4.15 -11.15 -9.97
C ARG A 124 -5.23 -10.61 -10.90
N LEU A 125 -6.42 -10.39 -10.35
CA LEU A 125 -7.49 -9.69 -11.04
C LEU A 125 -7.28 -8.17 -10.91
N PRO A 126 -7.67 -7.38 -11.93
CA PRO A 126 -7.79 -5.93 -11.74
C PRO A 126 -8.68 -5.63 -10.53
N VAL A 127 -8.26 -4.70 -9.68
CA VAL A 127 -8.96 -4.42 -8.41
C VAL A 127 -10.42 -4.02 -8.63
N ASP A 128 -10.70 -3.39 -9.77
CA ASP A 128 -12.05 -2.99 -10.18
C ASP A 128 -12.83 -4.10 -10.92
N ALA A 129 -12.25 -5.29 -11.10
CA ALA A 129 -12.92 -6.39 -11.77
C ALA A 129 -14.13 -6.92 -11.01
N VAL A 130 -14.09 -6.87 -9.68
CA VAL A 130 -15.19 -7.29 -8.82
C VAL A 130 -16.18 -6.13 -8.67
N GLU A 131 -17.40 -6.34 -9.17
CA GLU A 131 -18.47 -5.36 -9.08
C GLU A 131 -19.21 -5.42 -7.76
N ARG A 132 -19.49 -6.65 -7.29
CA ARG A 132 -20.28 -6.90 -6.09
C ARG A 132 -19.77 -8.12 -5.34
N ILE A 133 -19.85 -8.05 -4.03
CA ILE A 133 -19.56 -9.16 -3.13
C ILE A 133 -20.87 -9.62 -2.51
N GLN A 134 -21.16 -10.90 -2.64
CA GLN A 134 -22.34 -11.51 -2.06
C GLN A 134 -21.97 -12.16 -0.73
N GLN A 135 -22.68 -11.77 0.33
CA GLN A 135 -22.48 -12.30 1.68
C GLN A 135 -23.71 -13.00 2.21
N ASN A 136 -23.49 -14.04 2.99
CA ASN A 136 -24.52 -14.67 3.81
C ASN A 136 -24.60 -14.00 5.17
N PHE A 137 -25.81 -13.92 5.71
CA PHE A 137 -26.09 -13.38 7.04
C PHE A 137 -26.58 -14.47 7.97
N ILE A 138 -26.17 -14.38 9.22
CA ILE A 138 -26.81 -15.12 10.30
C ILE A 138 -27.95 -14.24 10.82
N GLU A 139 -29.18 -14.76 10.71
CA GLU A 139 -30.34 -14.15 11.34
C GLU A 139 -30.61 -14.85 12.65
N GLU A 140 -30.43 -14.15 13.75
CA GLU A 140 -30.85 -14.62 15.08
C GLU A 140 -31.82 -13.61 15.70
N LYS A 141 -33.12 -13.98 15.76
CA LYS A 141 -34.21 -13.13 16.21
C LYS A 141 -34.34 -11.83 15.44
N THR A 142 -33.75 -10.73 15.99
CA THR A 142 -33.77 -9.40 15.38
C THR A 142 -32.40 -8.97 14.86
N LEU A 143 -31.38 -9.82 15.02
CA LEU A 143 -29.99 -9.50 14.69
C LEU A 143 -29.61 -10.10 13.33
N LYS A 144 -29.13 -9.25 12.44
CA LYS A 144 -28.57 -9.66 11.15
C LYS A 144 -27.06 -9.39 11.17
N LEU A 145 -26.25 -10.44 11.17
CA LEU A 145 -24.79 -10.32 11.17
C LEU A 145 -24.24 -10.87 9.86
N PRO A 146 -23.33 -10.14 9.18
CA PRO A 146 -22.60 -10.67 8.04
C PRO A 146 -21.74 -11.85 8.50
N TYR A 147 -21.86 -12.99 7.82
CA TYR A 147 -21.21 -14.22 8.24
C TYR A 147 -20.04 -14.59 7.36
N LYS A 148 -20.29 -14.82 6.07
CA LYS A 148 -19.29 -15.32 5.15
C LYS A 148 -19.55 -14.81 3.74
N VAL A 149 -18.47 -14.49 3.01
CA VAL A 149 -18.57 -14.25 1.58
C VAL A 149 -18.92 -15.56 0.88
N GLU A 150 -19.89 -15.52 0.00
CA GLU A 150 -20.36 -16.65 -0.78
C GLU A 150 -19.88 -16.61 -2.23
N SER A 151 -19.96 -15.44 -2.84
CA SER A 151 -19.51 -15.26 -4.21
C SER A 151 -19.07 -13.83 -4.52
N TYR A 152 -18.34 -13.71 -5.62
CA TYR A 152 -17.87 -12.47 -6.20
C TYR A 152 -18.44 -12.33 -7.60
N LYS A 153 -19.18 -11.25 -7.87
CA LYS A 153 -19.67 -10.94 -9.20
C LYS A 153 -18.65 -10.07 -9.94
N LEU A 154 -18.17 -10.55 -11.06
CA LEU A 154 -17.33 -9.77 -11.95
C LEU A 154 -18.14 -8.76 -12.76
N ARG A 155 -17.51 -7.64 -13.12
CA ARG A 155 -18.05 -6.69 -14.09
C ARG A 155 -18.19 -7.34 -15.46
N GLN A 156 -19.14 -6.84 -16.23
CA GLN A 156 -19.38 -7.32 -17.60
C GLN A 156 -18.14 -7.20 -18.49
N ALA A 157 -17.30 -6.18 -18.28
CA ALA A 157 -16.02 -6.03 -19.00
C ALA A 157 -15.04 -7.18 -18.78
N TYR A 158 -15.20 -7.94 -17.69
CA TYR A 158 -14.38 -9.09 -17.32
C TYR A 158 -15.16 -10.40 -17.35
N GLY A 159 -16.20 -10.49 -18.19
CA GLY A 159 -17.01 -11.68 -18.41
C GLY A 159 -18.32 -11.73 -17.64
N GLY A 160 -18.51 -10.92 -16.59
CA GLY A 160 -19.78 -10.83 -15.84
C GLY A 160 -20.15 -12.09 -15.05
N GLU A 161 -19.21 -13.00 -14.86
CA GLU A 161 -19.42 -14.28 -14.17
C GLU A 161 -19.47 -14.12 -12.64
N ASN A 162 -20.12 -15.07 -11.98
CA ASN A 162 -20.08 -15.20 -10.54
C ASN A 162 -19.01 -16.24 -10.16
N LEU A 163 -17.99 -15.78 -9.42
CA LEU A 163 -16.94 -16.65 -8.89
C LEU A 163 -17.30 -17.06 -7.45
N THR A 164 -17.07 -18.32 -7.13
CA THR A 164 -17.24 -18.81 -5.75
C THR A 164 -16.20 -18.21 -4.81
N ALA A 165 -16.51 -18.14 -3.52
CA ALA A 165 -15.56 -17.63 -2.53
C ALA A 165 -14.25 -18.44 -2.50
N GLU A 166 -14.30 -19.72 -2.83
CA GLU A 166 -13.13 -20.60 -2.84
C GLU A 166 -12.20 -20.35 -4.03
N ALA A 167 -12.76 -19.85 -5.14
CA ALA A 167 -11.99 -19.53 -6.33
C ALA A 167 -11.22 -18.21 -6.22
N VAL A 168 -11.54 -17.36 -5.26
CA VAL A 168 -10.95 -16.02 -5.11
C VAL A 168 -10.23 -15.90 -3.77
N LEU A 169 -8.96 -15.52 -3.82
CA LEU A 169 -8.24 -15.05 -2.65
C LEU A 169 -8.43 -13.54 -2.55
N HIS A 170 -9.24 -13.11 -1.61
CA HIS A 170 -9.57 -11.70 -1.38
C HIS A 170 -8.71 -11.11 -0.26
N TRP A 171 -7.88 -10.15 -0.62
CA TRP A 171 -7.09 -9.34 0.29
C TRP A 171 -7.88 -8.09 0.64
N ARG A 172 -8.05 -7.80 1.93
CA ARG A 172 -8.78 -6.60 2.37
C ARG A 172 -8.26 -6.06 3.69
N ILE A 173 -8.25 -4.73 3.80
CA ILE A 173 -7.88 -4.02 5.03
C ILE A 173 -8.93 -2.97 5.40
N ASN A 174 -8.90 -2.50 6.65
CA ASN A 174 -9.76 -1.41 7.15
C ASN A 174 -11.26 -1.62 6.89
N CYS A 175 -11.76 -2.81 7.21
CA CYS A 175 -13.16 -3.17 7.09
C CYS A 175 -13.90 -2.86 8.41
N LEU A 176 -14.23 -1.59 8.66
CA LEU A 176 -14.84 -1.13 9.91
C LEU A 176 -16.33 -1.49 10.05
N ASP A 177 -17.05 -1.45 8.94
CA ASP A 177 -18.50 -1.71 8.86
C ASP A 177 -18.83 -3.18 8.67
N CYS A 178 -17.84 -4.08 8.72
CA CYS A 178 -17.98 -5.50 8.40
C CYS A 178 -18.54 -5.75 6.99
N SER A 179 -18.48 -4.75 6.10
CA SER A 179 -18.83 -4.92 4.70
C SER A 179 -17.89 -5.91 4.00
N GLY A 180 -18.28 -6.39 2.84
CA GLY A 180 -17.44 -7.26 2.02
C GLY A 180 -16.17 -6.57 1.55
N TYR A 181 -16.17 -5.23 1.44
CA TYR A 181 -15.05 -4.43 0.96
C TYR A 181 -14.23 -3.81 2.08
N GLY A 182 -12.93 -3.72 1.87
CA GLY A 182 -12.04 -2.90 2.67
C GLY A 182 -12.00 -1.45 2.19
N THR A 183 -11.35 -0.59 2.97
CA THR A 183 -11.19 0.84 2.65
C THR A 183 -9.71 1.18 2.51
N GLY A 184 -9.29 1.66 1.34
CA GLY A 184 -7.93 2.11 1.08
C GLY A 184 -7.73 3.59 1.37
N VAL A 185 -6.47 4.00 1.46
CA VAL A 185 -6.10 5.38 1.79
C VAL A 185 -6.58 6.39 0.75
N LEU A 186 -6.63 6.01 -0.53
CA LEU A 186 -7.08 6.91 -1.60
C LEU A 186 -8.60 7.07 -1.66
N GLN A 187 -9.37 6.09 -1.18
CA GLN A 187 -10.83 6.20 -1.13
C GLN A 187 -11.28 7.37 -0.26
N VAL A 188 -10.60 7.60 0.86
CA VAL A 188 -10.91 8.69 1.79
C VAL A 188 -10.80 10.05 1.10
N LEU A 189 -9.86 10.20 0.17
CA LEU A 189 -9.65 11.44 -0.58
C LEU A 189 -10.74 11.72 -1.61
N LEU A 190 -11.46 10.67 -2.06
CA LEU A 190 -12.55 10.77 -3.03
C LEU A 190 -13.92 10.92 -2.39
N HIS A 191 -14.04 10.70 -1.08
CA HIS A 191 -15.29 10.88 -0.38
C HIS A 191 -15.64 12.36 -0.19
N ALA A 192 -16.85 12.73 -0.60
CA ALA A 192 -17.47 13.98 -0.20
C ALA A 192 -18.20 13.80 1.14
N LEU A 193 -17.95 14.68 2.09
CA LEU A 193 -18.67 14.69 3.37
C LEU A 193 -19.90 15.59 3.27
N ALA A 194 -21.02 15.07 3.76
CA ALA A 194 -22.26 15.82 3.90
C ALA A 194 -22.59 16.00 5.39
N PHE A 195 -22.67 17.26 5.83
CA PHE A 195 -23.12 17.61 7.17
C PHE A 195 -24.42 18.42 7.05
N GLN A 196 -25.55 17.84 7.46
CA GLN A 196 -26.85 18.47 7.36
C GLN A 196 -27.13 19.02 5.94
N SER A 197 -27.09 20.35 5.76
CA SER A 197 -27.28 21.03 4.47
C SER A 197 -26.00 21.28 3.70
N ASP A 198 -24.83 21.21 4.35
CA ASP A 198 -23.53 21.51 3.73
C ASP A 198 -22.84 20.25 3.22
N LYS A 199 -22.47 20.28 1.95
CA LYS A 199 -21.67 19.24 1.31
C LYS A 199 -20.22 19.74 1.17
N ARG A 200 -19.32 19.13 1.92
CA ARG A 200 -17.90 19.36 1.71
C ARG A 200 -17.40 18.52 0.54
N PRO A 201 -16.81 19.13 -0.51
CA PRO A 201 -16.29 18.39 -1.65
C PRO A 201 -15.11 17.50 -1.23
N ALA A 202 -14.85 16.45 -2.01
CA ALA A 202 -13.73 15.55 -1.81
C ALA A 202 -12.38 16.29 -1.88
N PHE A 203 -11.42 15.87 -1.07
CA PHE A 203 -10.07 16.47 -1.03
C PHE A 203 -9.36 16.39 -2.38
N ALA A 204 -9.46 15.27 -3.09
CA ALA A 204 -8.88 15.10 -4.41
C ALA A 204 -9.40 16.15 -5.41
N TRP A 205 -10.69 16.46 -5.35
CA TRP A 205 -11.29 17.50 -6.19
C TRP A 205 -10.79 18.90 -5.81
N MET A 206 -10.68 19.20 -4.52
CA MET A 206 -10.15 20.50 -4.06
C MET A 206 -8.69 20.67 -4.47
N LYS A 207 -7.85 19.65 -4.33
CA LYS A 207 -6.45 19.64 -4.76
C LYS A 207 -6.33 19.91 -6.27
N ALA A 208 -7.06 19.15 -7.09
CA ALA A 208 -7.06 19.32 -8.54
C ALA A 208 -7.50 20.73 -8.98
N LYS A 209 -8.44 21.33 -8.26
CA LYS A 209 -8.88 22.71 -8.52
C LYS A 209 -7.77 23.72 -8.21
N ILE A 210 -7.05 23.55 -7.11
CA ILE A 210 -5.91 24.39 -6.74
C ILE A 210 -4.82 24.27 -7.81
N GLU A 211 -4.41 23.07 -8.15
CA GLU A 211 -3.38 22.82 -9.17
C GLU A 211 -3.71 23.44 -10.53
N ARG A 212 -5.00 23.45 -10.89
CA ARG A 212 -5.47 24.13 -12.12
C ARG A 212 -5.41 25.66 -12.03
N ILE A 213 -5.57 26.23 -10.85
CA ILE A 213 -5.60 27.68 -10.65
C ILE A 213 -4.19 28.25 -10.46
N MET A 214 -3.28 27.51 -9.82
CA MET A 214 -1.92 27.96 -9.53
C MET A 214 -1.16 28.50 -10.75
N PRO A 215 -1.08 27.83 -11.90
CA PRO A 215 -0.41 28.35 -13.09
C PRO A 215 -0.97 29.72 -13.49
N ARG A 216 -2.29 29.91 -13.45
CA ARG A 216 -2.94 31.17 -13.80
C ARG A 216 -2.59 32.31 -12.83
N ILE A 217 -2.38 31.98 -11.56
CA ILE A 217 -1.91 32.96 -10.58
C ILE A 217 -0.49 33.37 -10.93
N PHE A 218 0.40 32.42 -11.23
CA PHE A 218 1.77 32.69 -11.64
C PHE A 218 1.84 33.53 -12.93
N GLU A 219 1.03 33.19 -13.93
CA GLU A 219 0.92 33.96 -15.18
C GLU A 219 0.52 35.41 -14.90
N LYS A 220 -0.43 35.64 -13.97
CA LYS A 220 -0.84 36.99 -13.58
C LYS A 220 0.21 37.74 -12.76
N TYR A 221 1.03 37.06 -11.98
CA TYR A 221 2.17 37.68 -11.28
C TYR A 221 3.30 38.03 -12.25
N ALA A 222 3.59 37.18 -13.23
CA ALA A 222 4.62 37.39 -14.25
C ALA A 222 4.20 38.43 -15.28
N GLY A 223 2.91 38.50 -15.60
CA GLY A 223 2.31 39.45 -16.53
C GLY A 223 1.03 40.04 -15.97
N PRO A 224 1.12 41.05 -15.09
CA PRO A 224 -0.07 41.61 -14.45
C PRO A 224 -1.06 42.13 -15.47
N ASP A 225 -2.36 41.93 -15.17
CA ASP A 225 -3.43 42.57 -15.94
C ASP A 225 -3.24 44.08 -15.91
N VAL A 226 -3.40 44.72 -17.04
CA VAL A 226 -3.17 46.17 -17.16
C VAL A 226 -4.50 46.85 -17.45
N LEU A 227 -4.81 47.85 -16.65
CA LEU A 227 -5.93 48.77 -16.90
C LEU A 227 -5.41 49.96 -17.71
N ALA A 228 -5.76 50.04 -18.98
CA ALA A 228 -5.49 51.22 -19.79
C ALA A 228 -6.69 52.13 -19.82
N LEU A 229 -6.54 53.32 -19.26
CA LEU A 229 -7.53 54.39 -19.30
C LEU A 229 -7.22 55.32 -20.46
N LEU A 230 -8.04 55.30 -21.49
CA LEU A 230 -7.90 56.16 -22.67
C LEU A 230 -8.88 57.33 -22.55
N GLU A 231 -8.36 58.54 -22.43
CA GLU A 231 -9.23 59.72 -22.47
C GLU A 231 -9.66 60.04 -23.89
N ARG A 232 -10.97 60.04 -24.13
CA ARG A 232 -11.63 60.40 -25.41
C ARG A 232 -11.17 59.51 -26.60
N ALA A 233 -10.95 58.26 -26.39
CA ALA A 233 -10.68 57.33 -27.47
C ALA A 233 -11.95 57.01 -28.26
N ASP A 234 -11.84 57.04 -29.60
CA ASP A 234 -12.86 56.50 -30.50
C ASP A 234 -12.83 54.99 -30.50
N GLU A 235 -13.91 54.39 -30.95
CA GLU A 235 -14.09 52.92 -31.00
C GLU A 235 -12.99 52.21 -31.79
N GLY A 236 -12.49 52.86 -32.87
CA GLY A 236 -11.39 52.34 -33.70
C GLY A 236 -10.05 52.32 -32.97
N THR A 237 -9.78 53.25 -32.07
CA THR A 237 -8.60 53.28 -31.23
C THR A 237 -8.68 52.20 -30.17
N ILE A 238 -9.85 51.96 -29.55
CA ILE A 238 -10.10 50.89 -28.59
C ILE A 238 -9.85 49.54 -29.23
N GLN A 239 -10.35 49.27 -30.42
CA GLN A 239 -10.16 48.01 -31.16
C GLN A 239 -8.67 47.77 -31.50
N LYS A 240 -7.93 48.79 -31.91
CA LYS A 240 -6.49 48.68 -32.18
C LYS A 240 -5.71 48.31 -30.87
N PHE A 241 -6.10 48.91 -29.76
CA PHE A 241 -5.51 48.59 -28.47
C PHE A 241 -5.83 47.13 -28.05
N GLU A 242 -7.04 46.69 -28.20
CA GLU A 242 -7.44 45.31 -27.93
C GLU A 242 -6.67 44.31 -28.80
N GLN A 243 -6.49 44.63 -30.09
CA GLN A 243 -5.70 43.79 -30.97
C GLN A 243 -4.21 43.75 -30.56
N ALA A 244 -3.63 44.90 -30.17
CA ALA A 244 -2.26 44.97 -29.68
C ALA A 244 -2.05 44.17 -28.40
N ILE A 245 -3.04 44.17 -27.49
CA ILE A 245 -3.04 43.36 -26.26
C ILE A 245 -3.16 41.86 -26.59
N LYS A 246 -4.04 41.48 -27.53
CA LYS A 246 -4.22 40.09 -27.97
C LYS A 246 -3.00 39.52 -28.68
N ASN A 247 -2.26 40.36 -29.43
CA ASN A 247 -1.06 39.96 -30.17
C ASN A 247 0.23 40.13 -29.37
N ARG A 248 0.11 40.34 -28.06
CA ARG A 248 1.25 40.47 -27.16
C ARG A 248 2.11 39.19 -27.19
N SER A 249 3.41 39.35 -27.40
CA SER A 249 4.38 38.26 -27.24
C SER A 249 4.51 37.90 -25.76
N GLU A 250 4.75 36.66 -25.43
CA GLU A 250 4.94 36.16 -24.06
C GLU A 250 6.10 36.89 -23.34
N GLU A 251 7.02 37.50 -24.09
CA GLU A 251 8.19 38.24 -23.59
C GLU A 251 7.91 39.67 -23.13
N GLY A 252 6.65 40.13 -23.14
CA GLY A 252 6.26 41.36 -22.44
C GLY A 252 6.72 42.68 -23.03
N ALA A 253 6.71 42.87 -24.34
CA ALA A 253 6.96 44.18 -24.95
C ALA A 253 5.81 45.16 -24.70
N TRP A 254 6.13 46.36 -24.20
CA TRP A 254 5.19 47.45 -23.98
C TRP A 254 5.26 48.45 -25.10
N LEU A 255 4.12 48.72 -25.75
CA LEU A 255 4.00 49.81 -26.72
C LEU A 255 3.57 51.09 -25.96
N PHE A 256 4.42 52.08 -25.99
CA PHE A 256 4.09 53.43 -25.53
C PHE A 256 3.46 54.23 -26.66
N TYR A 257 2.27 54.75 -26.41
CA TYR A 257 1.57 55.59 -27.36
C TYR A 257 1.61 57.05 -26.86
N SER A 258 1.94 58.00 -27.76
CA SER A 258 1.93 59.42 -27.42
C SER A 258 0.48 59.96 -27.39
N GLY A 259 -0.17 59.83 -26.29
CA GLY A 259 -1.53 60.33 -26.02
C GLY A 259 -1.75 60.49 -24.51
N LYS A 260 -2.75 61.26 -24.14
CA LYS A 260 -3.15 61.36 -22.74
C LYS A 260 -3.88 60.07 -22.34
N GLY A 261 -3.17 59.20 -21.71
CA GLY A 261 -3.70 57.94 -21.15
C GLY A 261 -2.90 57.54 -19.93
N ASP A 262 -3.51 56.83 -18.99
CA ASP A 262 -2.86 56.29 -17.81
C ASP A 262 -2.96 54.73 -17.88
N ILE A 263 -1.82 54.08 -17.68
CA ILE A 263 -1.73 52.64 -17.67
C ILE A 263 -1.35 52.21 -16.25
N ARG A 264 -2.25 51.55 -15.58
CA ARG A 264 -2.01 51.04 -14.22
C ARG A 264 -2.01 49.52 -14.20
N PRO A 265 -0.97 48.91 -13.65
CA PRO A 265 -1.00 47.46 -13.41
C PRO A 265 -2.07 47.18 -12.33
N VAL A 266 -2.88 46.18 -12.56
CA VAL A 266 -3.76 45.64 -11.55
C VAL A 266 -2.93 44.77 -10.62
N THR A 267 -2.41 45.34 -9.56
CA THR A 267 -1.66 44.57 -8.55
C THR A 267 -2.62 43.74 -7.73
N LEU A 268 -2.45 42.42 -7.77
CA LEU A 268 -3.06 41.50 -6.82
C LEU A 268 -2.49 41.86 -5.42
N ASP A 269 -3.35 42.01 -4.43
CA ASP A 269 -2.90 42.31 -3.07
C ASP A 269 -2.04 41.15 -2.54
N PRO A 270 -0.72 41.36 -2.33
CA PRO A 270 0.16 40.33 -1.80
C PRO A 270 -0.17 39.93 -0.36
N ARG A 271 -1.08 40.69 0.29
CA ARG A 271 -1.55 40.39 1.65
C ARG A 271 -2.59 39.27 1.70
N ALA A 272 -3.17 38.87 0.57
CA ALA A 272 -4.00 37.66 0.50
C ALA A 272 -3.12 36.44 0.70
N ARG A 273 -2.90 36.05 1.94
CA ARG A 273 -2.05 34.94 2.37
C ARG A 273 -2.65 33.58 1.95
N PHE A 274 -2.84 33.38 0.64
CA PHE A 274 -3.36 32.14 0.07
C PHE A 274 -2.48 30.93 0.41
N GLU A 275 -1.19 31.17 0.64
CA GLU A 275 -0.19 30.14 0.99
C GLU A 275 -0.64 29.30 2.18
N TYR A 276 -1.16 29.91 3.23
CA TYR A 276 -1.61 29.17 4.42
C TYR A 276 -2.80 28.26 4.14
N TYR A 277 -3.73 28.67 3.26
CA TYR A 277 -4.88 27.85 2.88
C TYR A 277 -4.45 26.68 1.98
N VAL A 278 -3.55 26.94 1.04
CA VAL A 278 -2.97 25.93 0.17
C VAL A 278 -2.18 24.92 1.00
N ASP A 279 -1.32 25.39 1.89
CA ASP A 279 -0.54 24.55 2.81
C ASP A 279 -1.43 23.72 3.72
N HIS A 280 -2.51 24.28 4.25
CA HIS A 280 -3.46 23.54 5.06
C HIS A 280 -4.09 22.38 4.27
N LEU A 281 -4.56 22.63 3.05
CA LEU A 281 -5.17 21.62 2.20
C LEU A 281 -4.17 20.53 1.77
N ILE A 282 -2.95 20.91 1.41
CA ILE A 282 -1.88 19.98 1.08
C ILE A 282 -1.54 19.11 2.28
N ASN A 283 -1.49 19.69 3.49
CA ASN A 283 -1.27 18.93 4.72
C ASN A 283 -2.36 17.90 4.97
N GLN A 284 -3.63 18.29 4.84
CA GLN A 284 -4.75 17.38 5.02
C GLN A 284 -4.72 16.26 3.98
N PHE A 285 -4.26 16.57 2.76
CA PHE A 285 -4.11 15.57 1.71
C PHE A 285 -3.03 14.53 2.06
N TYR A 286 -1.85 14.96 2.51
CA TYR A 286 -0.79 14.06 2.95
C TYR A 286 -1.18 13.22 4.17
N LEU A 287 -1.89 13.82 5.12
CA LEU A 287 -2.44 13.08 6.26
C LEU A 287 -3.44 12.00 5.80
N GLY A 288 -4.30 12.33 4.82
CA GLY A 288 -5.23 11.37 4.24
C GLY A 288 -4.54 10.23 3.49
N CYS A 289 -3.35 10.48 2.94
CA CYS A 289 -2.51 9.45 2.32
C CYS A 289 -1.69 8.64 3.34
N GLU A 290 -1.81 8.91 4.64
CA GLU A 290 -1.04 8.25 5.70
C GLU A 290 0.50 8.34 5.54
N THR A 291 0.98 9.30 4.73
CA THR A 291 2.41 9.48 4.45
C THR A 291 2.90 10.87 4.84
N PRO A 292 3.43 11.05 6.05
CA PRO A 292 4.03 12.31 6.47
C PRO A 292 5.38 12.61 5.79
N LEU A 293 6.04 11.59 5.24
CA LEU A 293 7.42 11.64 4.76
C LEU A 293 7.73 12.71 3.70
N PRO A 294 6.93 12.90 2.63
CA PRO A 294 7.29 13.87 1.59
C PRO A 294 7.45 15.29 2.12
N ARG A 295 6.65 15.67 3.10
CA ARG A 295 6.72 16.99 3.73
C ARG A 295 7.88 17.13 4.70
N LEU A 296 8.26 16.05 5.37
CA LEU A 296 9.38 16.07 6.31
C LEU A 296 10.69 16.46 5.62
N PHE A 297 10.89 16.03 4.37
CA PHE A 297 12.09 16.37 3.61
C PHE A 297 12.08 17.82 3.07
N SER A 298 10.92 18.43 2.94
CA SER A 298 10.78 19.80 2.41
C SER A 298 10.72 20.89 3.49
N THR A 299 10.62 20.53 4.77
CA THR A 299 10.49 21.48 5.85
C THR A 299 11.85 21.95 6.35
N PRO A 300 12.17 23.27 6.33
CA PRO A 300 13.40 23.78 6.90
C PRO A 300 13.51 23.46 8.40
N GLY A 301 14.69 23.06 8.87
CA GLY A 301 14.92 22.71 10.28
C GLY A 301 14.55 21.28 10.67
N PHE A 302 14.33 20.40 9.70
CA PHE A 302 14.10 18.99 9.95
C PHE A 302 15.34 18.31 10.55
N THR A 303 15.20 17.71 11.73
CA THR A 303 16.29 17.06 12.44
C THR A 303 16.28 15.55 12.28
N GLU A 304 17.43 14.90 12.52
CA GLU A 304 17.54 13.43 12.52
C GLU A 304 16.54 12.79 13.49
N ALA A 305 16.32 13.40 14.65
CA ALA A 305 15.37 12.93 15.65
C ALA A 305 13.94 12.94 15.12
N SER A 306 13.56 13.99 14.38
CA SER A 306 12.24 14.07 13.74
C SER A 306 12.07 13.03 12.64
N ALA A 307 13.14 12.74 11.88
CA ALA A 307 13.15 11.69 10.86
C ALA A 307 12.94 10.31 11.48
N LYS A 308 13.66 10.00 12.55
CA LYS A 308 13.50 8.72 13.28
C LYS A 308 12.10 8.55 13.82
N ALA A 309 11.53 9.58 14.46
CA ALA A 309 10.17 9.53 14.98
C ALA A 309 9.13 9.30 13.87
N ALA A 310 9.29 9.95 12.71
CA ALA A 310 8.41 9.74 11.57
C ALA A 310 8.51 8.32 10.99
N LEU A 311 9.71 7.75 10.89
CA LEU A 311 9.93 6.36 10.46
C LEU A 311 9.34 5.37 11.46
N GLU A 312 9.43 5.63 12.77
CA GLU A 312 8.79 4.79 13.79
C GLU A 312 7.26 4.80 13.66
N LEU A 313 6.66 5.96 13.45
CA LEU A 313 5.21 6.07 13.20
C LEU A 313 4.80 5.32 11.93
N GLN A 314 5.55 5.46 10.84
CA GLN A 314 5.30 4.71 9.61
C GLN A 314 5.41 3.20 9.84
N ASN A 315 6.42 2.75 10.58
CA ASN A 315 6.58 1.34 10.93
C ASN A 315 5.39 0.80 11.75
N MET A 316 4.77 1.62 12.60
CA MET A 316 3.56 1.22 13.33
C MET A 316 2.37 0.97 12.41
N LEU A 317 2.25 1.70 11.30
CA LEU A 317 1.20 1.50 10.28
C LEU A 317 1.49 0.26 9.42
N ILE A 318 2.75 0.04 9.07
CA ILE A 318 3.16 -1.03 8.15
C ILE A 318 3.17 -2.41 8.79
N LYS A 319 3.63 -2.54 10.04
CA LYS A 319 3.73 -3.85 10.74
C LYS A 319 2.41 -4.64 10.82
N PRO A 320 1.24 -4.05 11.05
CA PRO A 320 -0.04 -4.76 10.97
C PRO A 320 -0.33 -5.32 9.58
N ILE A 321 -0.05 -4.53 8.53
CA ILE A 321 -0.23 -4.95 7.14
C ILE A 321 0.69 -6.13 6.81
N GLN A 322 1.96 -6.05 7.18
CA GLN A 322 2.92 -7.14 7.00
C GLN A 322 2.47 -8.43 7.69
N ARG A 323 1.96 -8.33 8.93
CA ARG A 323 1.45 -9.49 9.67
C ARG A 323 0.19 -10.07 9.03
N TYR A 324 -0.67 -9.22 8.50
CA TYR A 324 -1.86 -9.66 7.78
C TYR A 324 -1.48 -10.42 6.52
N ILE A 325 -0.65 -9.83 5.65
CA ILE A 325 -0.17 -10.47 4.42
C ILE A 325 0.52 -11.79 4.72
N LYS A 326 1.44 -11.81 5.67
CA LYS A 326 2.14 -13.01 6.11
C LYS A 326 1.18 -14.14 6.44
N ARG A 327 0.19 -13.88 7.30
CA ARG A 327 -0.78 -14.90 7.74
C ARG A 327 -1.65 -15.42 6.60
N GLN A 328 -2.01 -14.54 5.69
CA GLN A 328 -2.80 -14.95 4.52
C GLN A 328 -1.98 -15.81 3.55
N VAL A 329 -0.73 -15.41 3.27
CA VAL A 329 0.18 -16.22 2.43
C VAL A 329 0.42 -17.59 3.06
N GLU A 330 0.74 -17.64 4.34
CA GLU A 330 1.01 -18.91 5.05
C GLU A 330 -0.20 -19.85 4.98
N ARG A 331 -1.40 -19.33 5.28
CA ARG A 331 -2.60 -20.16 5.40
C ARG A 331 -3.25 -20.48 4.05
N GLU A 332 -3.38 -19.48 3.18
CA GLU A 332 -4.16 -19.65 1.93
C GLU A 332 -3.30 -20.09 0.73
N ILE A 333 -1.98 -19.99 0.86
CA ILE A 333 -1.04 -20.38 -0.20
C ILE A 333 -0.15 -21.53 0.26
N PHE A 334 0.72 -21.34 1.25
CA PHE A 334 1.70 -22.36 1.63
C PHE A 334 1.06 -23.63 2.17
N ASP A 335 0.09 -23.50 3.08
CA ASP A 335 -0.60 -24.67 3.65
C ASP A 335 -1.36 -25.45 2.56
N VAL A 336 -1.96 -24.74 1.60
CA VAL A 336 -2.70 -25.36 0.49
C VAL A 336 -1.74 -26.07 -0.48
N VAL A 337 -0.63 -25.43 -0.87
CA VAL A 337 0.39 -26.02 -1.75
C VAL A 337 0.97 -27.29 -1.13
N LEU A 338 1.32 -27.26 0.17
CA LEU A 338 1.84 -28.44 0.87
C LEU A 338 0.83 -29.58 0.95
N ALA A 339 -0.45 -29.24 1.24
CA ALA A 339 -1.52 -30.24 1.30
C ALA A 339 -1.76 -30.91 -0.05
N GLN A 340 -1.66 -30.16 -1.15
CA GLN A 340 -1.81 -30.70 -2.52
C GLN A 340 -0.71 -31.70 -2.88
N GLU A 341 0.50 -31.49 -2.38
CA GLU A 341 1.62 -32.41 -2.56
C GLU A 341 1.63 -33.56 -1.53
N GLY A 342 0.54 -33.71 -0.77
CA GLY A 342 0.39 -34.78 0.22
C GLY A 342 1.22 -34.61 1.48
N LEU A 343 1.73 -33.43 1.75
CA LEU A 343 2.48 -33.12 2.96
C LEU A 343 1.56 -32.56 4.05
N ASN A 344 1.90 -32.85 5.31
CA ASN A 344 1.15 -32.31 6.44
C ASN A 344 1.57 -30.85 6.72
N ALA A 345 0.79 -29.89 6.22
CA ALA A 345 1.05 -28.47 6.39
C ALA A 345 1.16 -28.03 7.85
N MET A 346 0.34 -28.61 8.76
CA MET A 346 0.38 -28.31 10.18
C MET A 346 1.70 -28.73 10.85
N LYS A 347 2.32 -29.82 10.37
CA LYS A 347 3.63 -30.27 10.88
C LYS A 347 4.78 -29.53 10.20
N ALA A 348 4.65 -29.25 8.90
CA ALA A 348 5.66 -28.56 8.13
C ALA A 348 5.82 -27.10 8.55
N GLN A 349 4.73 -26.43 8.97
CA GLN A 349 4.71 -25.03 9.45
C GLN A 349 5.52 -24.09 8.57
N ALA A 350 5.23 -24.07 7.26
CA ALA A 350 5.90 -23.15 6.36
C ALA A 350 5.61 -21.70 6.76
N ARG A 351 6.66 -20.91 6.97
CA ARG A 351 6.58 -19.53 7.45
C ARG A 351 7.25 -18.57 6.47
N LEU A 352 6.60 -17.43 6.28
CA LEU A 352 7.12 -16.30 5.53
C LEU A 352 7.83 -15.32 6.48
N HIS A 353 9.02 -14.89 6.11
CA HIS A 353 9.78 -13.88 6.83
C HIS A 353 10.16 -12.76 5.89
N TRP A 354 9.86 -11.52 6.29
CA TRP A 354 10.20 -10.34 5.51
C TRP A 354 11.69 -10.04 5.55
N GLY A 355 12.24 -9.64 4.41
CA GLY A 355 13.65 -9.33 4.24
C GLY A 355 14.49 -10.56 3.88
N PHE A 356 15.79 -10.41 4.03
CA PHE A 356 16.72 -11.50 3.76
C PHE A 356 16.95 -12.31 5.05
N PRO A 357 17.23 -13.62 4.91
CA PRO A 357 17.68 -14.38 6.06
C PRO A 357 18.87 -13.63 6.67
N LYS A 358 18.74 -13.26 7.93
CA LYS A 358 19.89 -12.75 8.64
C LYS A 358 20.91 -13.89 8.65
N THR A 359 21.82 -13.88 7.71
CA THR A 359 23.12 -14.46 7.95
C THR A 359 23.53 -13.77 9.23
N GLN A 360 23.61 -14.52 10.33
CA GLN A 360 24.35 -14.05 11.49
C GLN A 360 25.75 -13.80 10.93
N GLU A 361 26.00 -12.56 10.54
CA GLU A 361 27.36 -12.07 10.45
C GLU A 361 27.81 -12.05 11.89
N ALA A 362 28.21 -13.25 12.36
CA ALA A 362 29.07 -13.32 13.55
C ALA A 362 30.19 -12.35 13.22
N SER A 363 30.29 -11.27 13.98
CA SER A 363 31.38 -10.33 13.74
C SER A 363 32.67 -11.15 13.79
N MET A 364 33.67 -10.78 13.00
CA MET A 364 34.98 -11.50 13.02
C MET A 364 35.49 -11.65 14.46
N THR A 365 35.22 -10.68 15.31
CA THR A 365 35.53 -10.69 16.74
C THR A 365 34.78 -11.80 17.49
N ASP A 366 33.48 -12.02 17.18
CA ASP A 366 32.70 -13.08 17.83
C ASP A 366 33.14 -14.46 17.35
N MET A 367 33.49 -14.59 16.06
CA MET A 367 34.01 -15.84 15.51
C MET A 367 35.40 -16.18 16.06
N LEU A 368 36.29 -15.17 16.20
CA LEU A 368 37.60 -15.35 16.86
C LEU A 368 37.40 -15.81 18.29
N ARG A 369 36.54 -15.15 19.04
CA ARG A 369 36.22 -15.49 20.41
C ARG A 369 35.61 -16.88 20.55
N ALA A 370 34.74 -17.27 19.64
CA ALA A 370 34.16 -18.62 19.60
C ALA A 370 35.20 -19.70 19.23
N ALA A 371 36.15 -19.37 18.36
CA ALA A 371 37.27 -20.25 18.03
C ALA A 371 38.25 -20.40 19.22
N GLU A 372 38.58 -19.29 19.92
CA GLU A 372 39.42 -19.29 21.15
C GLU A 372 38.78 -20.12 22.28
N LEU A 373 37.44 -20.06 22.40
CA LEU A 373 36.67 -20.83 23.37
C LEU A 373 36.41 -22.28 22.97
N GLY A 374 36.85 -22.69 21.77
CA GLY A 374 36.67 -24.04 21.26
C GLY A 374 35.26 -24.41 20.79
N PHE A 375 34.37 -23.45 20.64
CA PHE A 375 33.01 -23.68 20.16
C PHE A 375 32.94 -23.94 18.66
N ILE A 376 33.91 -23.45 17.87
CA ILE A 376 34.02 -23.68 16.43
C ILE A 376 35.40 -24.25 16.10
N ARG A 377 35.40 -25.20 15.14
CA ARG A 377 36.67 -25.80 14.69
C ARG A 377 37.41 -24.85 13.74
N ALA A 378 38.71 -24.97 13.64
CA ALA A 378 39.52 -24.16 12.74
C ALA A 378 39.06 -24.22 11.27
N GLU A 379 38.56 -25.39 10.82
CA GLU A 379 38.02 -25.55 9.46
C GLU A 379 36.69 -24.84 9.26
N GLU A 380 35.80 -24.83 10.26
CA GLU A 380 34.53 -24.09 10.24
C GLU A 380 34.78 -22.58 10.29
N PHE A 381 35.74 -22.14 11.07
CA PHE A 381 36.21 -20.77 11.11
C PHE A 381 36.69 -20.33 9.71
N ARG A 382 37.57 -21.10 9.06
CA ARG A 382 38.09 -20.81 7.72
C ARG A 382 36.93 -20.73 6.68
N LYS A 383 35.99 -21.68 6.68
CA LYS A 383 34.85 -21.65 5.79
C LYS A 383 33.99 -20.41 5.99
N ASN A 384 33.77 -20.00 7.21
CA ASN A 384 32.97 -18.81 7.51
C ASN A 384 33.73 -17.51 7.18
N ALA A 385 35.05 -17.47 7.39
CA ALA A 385 35.88 -16.35 7.01
C ALA A 385 35.91 -16.13 5.48
N VAL A 386 35.96 -17.20 4.69
CA VAL A 386 35.85 -17.13 3.23
C VAL A 386 34.45 -16.60 2.78
N LYS A 387 33.38 -17.03 3.47
CA LYS A 387 32.03 -16.49 3.20
C LYS A 387 31.90 -14.98 3.50
N LEU A 388 32.69 -14.48 4.41
CA LEU A 388 32.81 -13.06 4.76
C LEU A 388 33.75 -12.28 3.81
N GLY A 389 34.25 -12.93 2.74
CA GLY A 389 35.09 -12.30 1.75
C GLY A 389 36.57 -12.27 2.06
N TRP A 390 37.04 -13.08 3.02
CA TRP A 390 38.47 -13.19 3.32
C TRP A 390 39.14 -14.14 2.35
N GLU A 391 40.21 -13.70 1.71
CA GLU A 391 41.13 -14.54 0.94
C GLU A 391 42.08 -15.24 1.90
N LEU A 392 41.84 -16.51 2.18
CA LEU A 392 42.71 -17.32 3.02
C LEU A 392 43.61 -18.18 2.13
N TRP A 393 44.89 -18.16 2.44
CA TRP A 393 45.89 -18.99 1.76
C TRP A 393 45.58 -20.49 1.94
N GLU A 394 45.77 -21.29 0.90
CA GLU A 394 45.65 -22.74 1.02
C GLU A 394 46.68 -23.28 1.99
N LYS A 395 46.26 -24.25 2.84
CA LYS A 395 47.21 -24.93 3.76
C LYS A 395 48.27 -25.59 2.91
N THR A 396 49.53 -25.19 3.08
CA THR A 396 50.67 -25.89 2.48
C THR A 396 50.81 -27.23 3.18
N GLN A 397 51.10 -28.31 2.44
CA GLN A 397 51.24 -29.70 2.97
C GLN A 397 52.25 -29.85 4.13
N SER A 398 53.16 -28.89 4.34
CA SER A 398 54.09 -28.84 5.46
C SER A 398 53.45 -28.55 6.82
N GLU A 399 52.29 -27.93 6.89
CA GLU A 399 51.63 -27.61 8.18
C GLU A 399 50.82 -28.81 8.71
N THR A 400 50.39 -29.74 7.84
CA THR A 400 49.73 -30.98 8.27
C THR A 400 50.68 -31.98 8.96
N ALA A 401 51.95 -31.88 8.71
CA ALA A 401 52.97 -32.76 9.37
C ALA A 401 53.29 -32.34 10.80
N VAL A 402 53.07 -31.09 11.16
CA VAL A 402 53.33 -30.58 12.53
C VAL A 402 52.17 -30.87 13.50
N GLU A 403 50.94 -30.98 13.00
CA GLU A 403 49.75 -31.35 13.81
C GLU A 403 49.73 -32.86 14.14
N GLY A 404 50.31 -33.71 13.27
CA GLY A 404 50.44 -35.16 13.48
C GLY A 404 51.54 -35.57 14.47
N ALA A 405 52.43 -34.66 14.84
CA ALA A 405 53.54 -34.93 15.77
C ALA A 405 53.23 -34.48 17.23
N LYS A 406 52.01 -33.96 17.49
CA LYS A 406 51.56 -33.54 18.82
C LYS A 406 50.39 -34.38 19.37
N GLN A 407 50.15 -35.56 18.79
CA GLN A 407 49.33 -36.62 19.39
C GLN A 407 50.26 -37.75 19.95
#